data_bc8340f4a5f55faf020eb1d02ce00469
#
_entry.id   bc8340f4a5f55faf020eb1d02ce00469
#
_cell.length_a   1.000
_cell.length_b   1.000
_cell.length_c   1.000
_cell.angle_alpha   90.00
_cell.angle_beta   90.00
_cell.angle_gamma   90.00
#
_symmetry.space_group_name_H-M   'P 1'
#
loop_
_entity.id
_entity.type
_entity.pdbx_description
1 polymer ?
#
loop_
_entity_poly.entity_id
_entity_poly.type
_entity_poly.pdbx_seq_one_letter_code
_entity_poly.pdbx_strand_id
1 'polypeptide(L)' 'MKGITIMKYVCPCGYEYDPAVGDPDNGIAPGTPFEDLPEDWTCPVCGLDKDAFEKEE' A
#
# COMPACT_ATOMS: atom_id res chain seq x y z
N MET A 1 -7.26 -15.24 -19.41
CA MET A 1 -7.91 -14.43 -18.81
C MET A 1 -7.18 -13.42 -18.31
N LYS A 2 -7.58 -12.45 -18.06
CA LYS A 2 -6.93 -11.51 -17.60
C LYS A 2 -6.81 -11.58 -16.27
N GLY A 3 -5.79 -11.43 -15.82
CA GLY A 3 -5.63 -11.47 -14.44
C GLY A 3 -6.12 -10.24 -13.78
N ILE A 4 -6.05 -10.24 -12.47
CA ILE A 4 -6.39 -9.09 -11.71
C ILE A 4 -5.22 -8.15 -11.73
N THR A 5 -5.48 -6.91 -12.02
CA THR A 5 -4.43 -5.90 -12.00
C THR A 5 -4.23 -5.44 -10.58
N ILE A 6 -3.02 -5.63 -10.08
CA ILE A 6 -2.69 -5.20 -8.73
C ILE A 6 -1.94 -3.90 -8.84
N MET A 7 -2.49 -2.86 -8.23
CA MET A 7 -1.89 -1.53 -8.30
C MET A 7 -1.02 -1.32 -7.09
N LYS A 8 0.24 -1.10 -7.30
CA LYS A 8 1.16 -0.79 -6.22
C LYS A 8 1.21 0.71 -6.00
N TYR A 9 1.47 1.09 -4.79
CA TYR A 9 1.57 2.50 -4.42
C TYR A 9 2.94 2.76 -3.83
N VAL A 10 3.55 3.86 -4.23
CA VAL A 10 4.93 4.16 -3.88
C VAL A 10 4.96 5.40 -3.02
N CYS A 11 5.68 5.31 -1.91
CA CYS A 11 5.89 6.44 -1.04
C CYS A 11 7.13 7.19 -1.51
N PRO A 12 7.16 8.51 -1.38
CA PRO A 12 8.35 9.27 -1.77
C PRO A 12 9.63 8.81 -1.08
N CYS A 13 9.52 8.14 0.06
CA CYS A 13 10.71 7.64 0.73
C CYS A 13 11.26 6.37 0.11
N GLY A 14 10.53 5.80 -0.85
CA GLY A 14 10.98 4.57 -1.51
C GLY A 14 10.23 3.33 -1.12
N TYR A 15 9.35 3.41 -0.13
CA TYR A 15 8.58 2.24 0.27
C TYR A 15 7.48 1.97 -0.76
N GLU A 16 7.28 0.70 -1.08
CA GLU A 16 6.22 0.31 -1.99
C GLU A 16 5.19 -0.50 -1.24
N TYR A 17 3.93 -0.12 -1.36
CA TYR A 17 2.86 -0.93 -0.80
C TYR A 17 2.34 -1.85 -1.91
N ASP A 18 2.48 -3.15 -1.70
CA ASP A 18 2.02 -4.16 -2.64
C ASP A 18 0.78 -4.80 -2.05
N PRO A 19 -0.41 -4.60 -2.64
CA PRO A 19 -1.62 -5.18 -2.07
C PRO A 19 -1.57 -6.70 -1.94
N ALA A 20 -0.82 -7.37 -2.81
CA ALA A 20 -0.73 -8.83 -2.72
C ALA A 20 0.02 -9.26 -1.47
N VAL A 21 0.89 -8.41 -0.94
CA VAL A 21 1.69 -8.72 0.23
C VAL A 21 1.07 -8.14 1.49
N GLY A 22 0.45 -6.97 1.35
CA GLY A 22 -0.09 -6.28 2.50
C GLY A 22 1.00 -5.69 3.37
N ASP A 23 0.68 -5.50 4.64
CA ASP A 23 1.63 -4.97 5.60
C ASP A 23 1.38 -5.68 6.93
N PRO A 24 1.74 -6.97 7.01
CA PRO A 24 1.39 -7.76 8.21
C PRO A 24 1.97 -7.19 9.49
N ASP A 25 3.13 -6.52 9.40
CA ASP A 25 3.74 -5.96 10.59
C ASP A 25 2.87 -4.88 11.20
N ASN A 26 2.01 -4.26 10.41
CA ASN A 26 1.11 -3.23 10.89
C ASN A 26 -0.35 -3.69 10.82
N GLY A 27 -0.57 -4.99 10.77
CA GLY A 27 -1.92 -5.51 10.84
C GLY A 27 -2.70 -5.51 9.53
N ILE A 28 -2.03 -5.33 8.40
CA ILE A 28 -2.70 -5.32 7.11
C ILE A 28 -2.49 -6.67 6.45
N ALA A 29 -3.56 -7.41 6.27
CA ALA A 29 -3.47 -8.74 5.70
C ALA A 29 -3.12 -8.68 4.22
N PRO A 30 -2.44 -9.71 3.68
CA PRO A 30 -2.22 -9.78 2.24
C PRO A 30 -3.55 -9.79 1.51
N GLY A 31 -3.58 -9.14 0.36
CA GLY A 31 -4.80 -9.05 -0.43
C GLY A 31 -5.62 -7.82 -0.13
N THR A 32 -5.12 -6.89 0.69
CA THR A 32 -5.86 -5.69 1.03
C THR A 32 -5.51 -4.60 0.03
N PRO A 33 -6.49 -4.09 -0.73
CA PRO A 33 -6.22 -2.99 -1.66
C PRO A 33 -5.81 -1.73 -0.89
N PHE A 34 -5.05 -0.88 -1.56
CA PHE A 34 -4.58 0.34 -0.91
C PHE A 34 -5.74 1.18 -0.39
N GLU A 35 -6.82 1.25 -1.15
CA GLU A 35 -7.96 2.08 -0.76
C GLU A 35 -8.71 1.51 0.44
N ASP A 36 -8.47 0.24 0.78
CA ASP A 36 -9.10 -0.36 1.95
C ASP A 36 -8.25 -0.18 3.20
N LEU A 37 -7.08 0.43 3.09
CA LEU A 37 -6.26 0.66 4.27
C LEU A 37 -6.96 1.65 5.20
N PRO A 38 -6.75 1.49 6.52
CA PRO A 38 -7.33 2.46 7.46
C PRO A 38 -6.86 3.86 7.17
N GLU A 39 -7.69 4.83 7.50
CA GLU A 39 -7.32 6.21 7.22
C GLU A 39 -6.11 6.64 8.01
N ASP A 40 -5.87 6.03 9.15
CA ASP A 40 -4.73 6.39 9.96
C ASP A 40 -3.51 5.53 9.66
N TRP A 41 -3.57 4.68 8.62
CA TRP A 41 -2.40 3.90 8.24
C TRP A 41 -1.37 4.84 7.63
N THR A 42 -0.13 4.66 8.00
CA THR A 42 0.95 5.48 7.49
C THR A 42 2.07 4.60 6.99
N CYS A 43 2.97 5.20 6.23
CA CYS A 43 4.12 4.48 5.71
C CYS A 43 4.93 3.92 6.86
N PRO A 44 5.24 2.62 6.86
CA PRO A 44 6.00 2.04 7.97
C PRO A 44 7.45 2.48 7.99
N VAL A 45 7.91 3.15 6.95
CA VAL A 45 9.30 3.58 6.88
C VAL A 45 9.44 5.05 7.27
N CYS A 46 8.63 5.93 6.68
CA CYS A 46 8.82 7.35 6.93
C CYS A 46 7.65 8.01 7.66
N GLY A 47 6.53 7.32 7.80
CA GLY A 47 5.40 7.85 8.55
C GLY A 47 4.47 8.78 7.80
N LEU A 48 4.68 8.96 6.50
CA LEU A 48 3.78 9.79 5.72
C LEU A 48 2.43 9.09 5.56
N ASP A 49 1.37 9.89 5.43
CA ASP A 49 0.05 9.29 5.33
C ASP A 49 -0.22 8.82 3.91
N LYS A 50 -1.40 8.24 3.71
CA LYS A 50 -1.74 7.64 2.43
C LYS A 50 -1.74 8.65 1.30
N ASP A 51 -2.03 9.89 1.58
CA ASP A 51 -2.10 10.90 0.54
C ASP A 51 -0.75 11.17 -0.10
N ALA A 52 0.33 10.82 0.56
CA ALA A 52 1.66 11.01 0.01
C ALA A 52 2.03 9.96 -1.01
N PHE A 53 1.29 8.85 -1.05
CA PHE A 53 1.61 7.76 -1.96
C PHE A 53 1.11 8.04 -3.35
N GLU A 54 1.84 7.53 -4.35
CA GLU A 54 1.42 7.65 -5.73
C GLU A 54 1.20 6.28 -6.30
N LYS A 55 0.16 6.16 -7.13
CA LYS A 55 -0.16 4.89 -7.74
C LYS A 55 0.85 4.59 -8.83
N GLU A 56 1.40 3.40 -8.77
CA GLU A 56 2.34 2.95 -9.77
C GLU A 56 1.61 2.03 -10.72
N GLU A 57 1.60 2.34 -11.99
CA GLU A 57 0.88 1.52 -12.97
C GLU A 57 1.78 0.63 -13.75
#